data_4897e1b005e8f2669d20dc6249c4c769
#
_entry.id   4897e1b005e8f2669d20dc6249c4c769
#
_cell.length_a   1.000
_cell.length_b   1.000
_cell.length_c   1.000
_cell.angle_alpha   90.00
_cell.angle_beta   90.00
_cell.angle_gamma   90.00
#
_symmetry.space_group_name_H-M   'P 1'
#
loop_
_entity.id
_entity.type
_entity.pdbx_description
1 polymer ?
#
loop_
_entity_poly.entity_id
_entity_poly.type
_entity_poly.pdbx_seq_one_letter_code
_entity_poly.pdbx_strand_id
1 'polypeptide(L)'
;MKTLLTRTLVTVFALLFVTAGAYAQQNRDLQYFRAPDQTGLNVFETPKTTEVEFDGLNIRIGGSNTLQFQALTNETGPDLIPNFNLATSNLDIDAQLANGLRMHLRTYLSSRHHAEAWVKGGYIQMDRLDFIQEDFLSSLMDKVTIKVGHMEVNYGDAHFRRSDNGQAIFNPFVGNYIMDSFTTEVAGEIYLQSNGLIAMFGLTNGKLNQSTVEGSTNTRASIIGKLGFDKQLNPDTRVRLTGSIYHTGQAARTYLYSGDRAGARCYNVIEEGDFSGRFNPRFNNEMTSIMINPFVKVQGLEFFGLLEFASGKASAEPDTRSVTQLGAEVLYRFGESEDIYLGGRYNLVTGENSSNEDIDITRFNIGGGWFLTKNVLAKLEYVKQTYDGFSNPTYSDAGFDGVMLEAIVSF
;
A
#
# COMPACT_ATOMS: atom_id res chain seq x y z
N MET A 1 18.67 27.55 -52.58
CA MET A 1 17.74 26.40 -52.73
C MET A 1 18.27 25.09 -52.21
N LYS A 2 19.46 24.63 -52.58
CA LYS A 2 20.05 23.34 -52.08
C LYS A 2 20.23 23.27 -50.55
N THR A 3 20.70 24.36 -49.93
CA THR A 3 20.91 24.42 -48.45
C THR A 3 19.61 24.41 -47.64
N LEU A 4 18.52 24.95 -48.17
CA LEU A 4 17.21 24.90 -47.50
C LEU A 4 16.61 23.50 -47.51
N LEU A 5 16.72 22.80 -48.65
CA LEU A 5 16.25 21.44 -48.81
C LEU A 5 16.97 20.47 -47.90
N THR A 6 18.30 20.61 -47.72
CA THR A 6 19.10 19.75 -46.84
C THR A 6 18.75 20.00 -45.37
N ARG A 7 18.51 21.23 -44.96
CA ARG A 7 18.09 21.55 -43.58
C ARG A 7 16.70 20.99 -43.26
N THR A 8 15.76 21.12 -44.20
CA THR A 8 14.41 20.56 -44.04
C THR A 8 14.44 19.02 -43.97
N LEU A 9 15.25 18.37 -44.81
CA LEU A 9 15.40 16.91 -44.75
C LEU A 9 16.01 16.43 -43.42
N VAL A 10 17.04 17.11 -42.90
CA VAL A 10 17.68 16.77 -41.62
C VAL A 10 16.69 16.98 -40.48
N THR A 11 15.88 18.04 -40.51
CA THR A 11 14.86 18.30 -39.46
C THR A 11 13.74 17.26 -39.50
N VAL A 12 13.29 16.86 -40.68
CA VAL A 12 12.26 15.81 -40.84
C VAL A 12 12.81 14.44 -40.41
N PHE A 13 14.08 14.14 -40.76
CA PHE A 13 14.73 12.90 -40.28
C PHE A 13 14.92 12.89 -38.76
N ALA A 14 15.33 13.99 -38.17
CA ALA A 14 15.46 14.13 -36.71
C ALA A 14 14.09 13.98 -35.99
N LEU A 15 13.04 14.58 -36.53
CA LEU A 15 11.67 14.41 -36.04
C LEU A 15 11.17 12.96 -36.18
N LEU A 16 11.49 12.29 -37.28
CA LEU A 16 11.14 10.86 -37.47
C LEU A 16 11.89 9.94 -36.50
N PHE A 17 13.16 10.22 -36.19
CA PHE A 17 13.90 9.47 -35.16
C PHE A 17 13.38 9.71 -33.76
N VAL A 18 12.96 10.93 -33.44
CA VAL A 18 12.34 11.25 -32.12
C VAL A 18 10.99 10.58 -31.99
N THR A 19 10.17 10.52 -33.06
CA THR A 19 8.89 9.82 -33.03
C THR A 19 9.05 8.30 -32.98
N ALA A 20 10.04 7.73 -33.70
CA ALA A 20 10.35 6.30 -33.61
C ALA A 20 10.86 5.89 -32.21
N GLY A 21 11.66 6.74 -31.54
CA GLY A 21 12.10 6.55 -30.18
C GLY A 21 10.95 6.66 -29.14
N ALA A 22 9.98 7.55 -29.40
CA ALA A 22 8.81 7.69 -28.54
C ALA A 22 7.83 6.51 -28.62
N TYR A 23 7.71 5.87 -29.78
CA TYR A 23 6.91 4.63 -29.91
C TYR A 23 7.57 3.41 -29.25
N ALA A 24 8.89 3.39 -29.07
CA ALA A 24 9.60 2.31 -28.39
C ALA A 24 9.44 2.33 -26.85
N GLN A 25 8.90 3.41 -26.28
CA GLN A 25 8.63 3.57 -24.86
C GLN A 25 7.17 3.28 -24.46
N GLN A 26 6.33 2.77 -25.37
CA GLN A 26 4.97 2.36 -24.99
C GLN A 26 5.03 1.15 -24.06
N ASN A 27 4.49 1.37 -22.85
CA ASN A 27 4.15 0.39 -21.82
C ASN A 27 4.26 -1.07 -22.28
N ARG A 28 5.45 -1.67 -22.12
CA ARG A 28 5.59 -3.10 -22.26
C ARG A 28 5.19 -3.74 -20.95
N ASP A 29 4.38 -4.78 -21.04
CA ASP A 29 4.06 -5.59 -19.88
C ASP A 29 5.33 -6.17 -19.28
N LEU A 30 5.39 -6.26 -17.95
CA LEU A 30 6.51 -6.81 -17.22
C LEU A 30 6.15 -8.19 -16.68
N GLN A 31 7.16 -9.07 -16.61
CA GLN A 31 6.99 -10.39 -16.03
C GLN A 31 6.69 -10.27 -14.52
N TYR A 32 5.80 -11.12 -14.00
CA TYR A 32 5.47 -11.20 -12.58
C TYR A 32 5.14 -9.84 -11.97
N PHE A 33 4.29 -9.09 -12.63
CA PHE A 33 3.98 -7.70 -12.30
C PHE A 33 2.50 -7.51 -11.97
N ARG A 34 2.21 -6.70 -10.95
CA ARG A 34 0.85 -6.25 -10.66
C ARG A 34 0.60 -4.94 -11.41
N ALA A 35 -0.33 -4.94 -12.35
CA ALA A 35 -0.68 -3.75 -13.10
C ALA A 35 -1.20 -2.64 -12.14
N PRO A 36 -0.73 -1.38 -12.27
CA PRO A 36 -1.17 -0.27 -11.43
C PRO A 36 -2.47 0.37 -11.94
N ASP A 37 -3.40 -0.45 -12.41
CA ASP A 37 -4.70 -0.04 -12.95
C ASP A 37 -5.82 -0.97 -12.45
N GLN A 38 -7.03 -0.83 -12.97
CA GLN A 38 -8.18 -1.65 -12.60
C GLN A 38 -7.92 -3.16 -12.69
N THR A 39 -7.07 -3.61 -13.62
CA THR A 39 -6.75 -5.04 -13.78
C THR A 39 -5.92 -5.59 -12.63
N GLY A 40 -5.25 -4.72 -11.85
CA GLY A 40 -4.54 -5.09 -10.63
C GLY A 40 -5.42 -5.17 -9.37
N LEU A 41 -6.74 -4.95 -9.49
CA LEU A 41 -7.67 -5.09 -8.36
C LEU A 41 -7.63 -6.51 -7.79
N ASN A 42 -7.58 -6.59 -6.46
CA ASN A 42 -7.55 -7.86 -5.72
C ASN A 42 -6.37 -8.78 -6.10
N VAL A 43 -5.36 -8.27 -6.80
CA VAL A 43 -4.07 -8.94 -6.90
C VAL A 43 -3.28 -8.61 -5.63
N PHE A 44 -3.09 -9.60 -4.78
CA PHE A 44 -2.32 -9.51 -3.55
C PHE A 44 -0.83 -9.77 -3.85
N GLU A 45 -0.28 -10.91 -3.49
CA GLU A 45 1.06 -11.29 -3.95
C GLU A 45 1.10 -11.43 -5.47
N THR A 46 2.22 -11.03 -6.07
CA THR A 46 2.42 -11.18 -7.51
C THR A 46 2.33 -12.65 -7.91
N PRO A 47 1.53 -13.02 -8.91
CA PRO A 47 1.36 -14.41 -9.31
C PRO A 47 2.67 -15.01 -9.85
N LYS A 48 2.84 -16.32 -9.66
CA LYS A 48 4.01 -17.08 -10.15
C LYS A 48 3.91 -17.47 -11.61
N THR A 49 2.81 -17.17 -12.27
CA THR A 49 2.62 -17.35 -13.70
C THR A 49 2.76 -16.02 -14.42
N THR A 50 3.40 -16.01 -15.57
CA THR A 50 3.47 -14.85 -16.46
C THR A 50 3.29 -15.32 -17.89
N GLU A 51 2.53 -14.55 -18.67
CA GLU A 51 2.40 -14.74 -20.13
C GLU A 51 3.39 -13.87 -20.90
N VAL A 52 4.14 -13.01 -20.18
CA VAL A 52 5.11 -12.08 -20.77
C VAL A 52 6.44 -12.80 -20.98
N GLU A 53 6.89 -12.86 -22.22
CA GLU A 53 8.22 -13.37 -22.56
C GLU A 53 9.30 -12.30 -22.31
N PHE A 54 10.47 -12.75 -21.89
CA PHE A 54 11.63 -11.86 -21.77
C PHE A 54 12.30 -11.69 -23.12
N ASP A 55 12.26 -10.49 -23.66
CA ASP A 55 12.85 -10.12 -24.97
C ASP A 55 14.04 -9.14 -24.84
N GLY A 56 14.57 -8.97 -23.62
CA GLY A 56 15.68 -8.07 -23.30
C GLY A 56 15.34 -7.06 -22.21
N LEU A 57 16.23 -6.12 -22.00
CA LEU A 57 16.03 -5.03 -21.01
C LEU A 57 14.77 -4.24 -21.35
N ASN A 58 13.83 -4.20 -20.42
CA ASN A 58 12.60 -3.47 -20.54
C ASN A 58 12.41 -2.54 -19.35
N ILE A 59 12.15 -1.25 -19.60
CA ILE A 59 11.96 -0.24 -18.58
C ILE A 59 10.55 0.34 -18.71
N ARG A 60 9.78 0.28 -17.62
CA ARG A 60 8.50 0.94 -17.46
C ARG A 60 8.68 2.16 -16.58
N ILE A 61 8.15 3.28 -17.03
CA ILE A 61 7.97 4.49 -16.22
C ILE A 61 6.48 4.60 -15.96
N GLY A 62 6.09 4.61 -14.70
CA GLY A 62 4.71 4.72 -14.26
C GLY A 62 4.53 5.77 -13.18
N GLY A 63 3.31 5.92 -12.73
CA GLY A 63 3.03 6.86 -11.65
C GLY A 63 1.60 6.79 -11.18
N SER A 64 1.35 7.45 -10.05
CA SER A 64 0.01 7.59 -9.49
C SER A 64 -0.15 8.95 -8.85
N ASN A 65 -1.20 9.67 -9.23
CA ASN A 65 -1.60 10.94 -8.61
C ASN A 65 -2.97 10.78 -7.95
N THR A 66 -3.10 11.32 -6.75
CA THR A 66 -4.33 11.27 -5.97
C THR A 66 -4.73 12.69 -5.57
N LEU A 67 -5.80 13.18 -6.19
CA LEU A 67 -6.44 14.47 -5.90
C LEU A 67 -7.61 14.21 -4.96
N GLN A 68 -7.74 15.03 -3.93
CA GLN A 68 -8.77 14.89 -2.92
C GLN A 68 -9.50 16.22 -2.72
N PHE A 69 -10.81 16.14 -2.48
CA PHE A 69 -11.60 17.20 -1.90
C PHE A 69 -12.22 16.68 -0.61
N GLN A 70 -12.11 17.44 0.47
CA GLN A 70 -12.76 17.12 1.74
C GLN A 70 -13.71 18.23 2.16
N ALA A 71 -14.88 17.82 2.66
CA ALA A 71 -15.88 18.67 3.30
C ALA A 71 -16.29 17.94 4.59
N LEU A 72 -15.47 18.09 5.61
CA LEU A 72 -15.61 17.43 6.91
C LEU A 72 -15.92 18.46 7.98
N THR A 73 -16.61 18.02 9.01
CA THR A 73 -16.85 18.74 10.28
C THR A 73 -16.19 17.96 11.40
N ASN A 74 -15.82 18.62 12.48
CA ASN A 74 -15.23 18.02 13.68
C ASN A 74 -15.92 18.56 14.95
N GLU A 75 -15.77 17.84 16.04
CA GLU A 75 -16.28 18.21 17.36
C GLU A 75 -15.20 18.93 18.19
N THR A 76 -13.92 18.56 17.96
CA THR A 76 -12.75 19.15 18.59
C THR A 76 -11.69 19.39 17.53
N GLY A 77 -10.98 20.45 17.50
CA GLY A 77 -9.97 20.72 16.48
C GLY A 77 -10.19 22.05 15.77
N PRO A 78 -9.47 22.33 14.69
CA PRO A 78 -9.54 23.61 13.98
C PRO A 78 -10.87 23.76 13.23
N ASP A 79 -11.27 25.00 13.00
CA ASP A 79 -12.36 25.32 12.09
C ASP A 79 -12.04 24.85 10.67
N LEU A 80 -12.89 24.01 10.09
CA LEU A 80 -12.69 23.44 8.77
C LEU A 80 -13.52 24.15 7.71
N ILE A 81 -12.90 24.33 6.54
CA ILE A 81 -13.59 24.74 5.32
C ILE A 81 -13.40 23.65 4.26
N PRO A 82 -14.37 23.45 3.36
CA PRO A 82 -14.18 22.56 2.23
C PRO A 82 -12.97 22.96 1.39
N ASN A 83 -12.09 21.99 1.07
CA ASN A 83 -10.85 22.28 0.35
C ASN A 83 -10.37 21.13 -0.52
N PHE A 84 -9.50 21.49 -1.48
CA PHE A 84 -8.78 20.55 -2.33
C PHE A 84 -7.38 20.28 -1.79
N ASN A 85 -6.92 19.04 -1.97
CA ASN A 85 -5.61 18.59 -1.58
C ASN A 85 -5.02 17.62 -2.62
N LEU A 86 -3.73 17.77 -2.95
CA LEU A 86 -2.95 16.76 -3.64
C LEU A 86 -2.44 15.77 -2.59
N ALA A 87 -3.19 14.71 -2.35
CA ALA A 87 -2.91 13.81 -1.25
C ALA A 87 -1.57 13.06 -1.45
N THR A 88 -1.33 12.50 -2.62
CA THR A 88 -0.06 11.85 -2.97
C THR A 88 0.21 11.93 -4.47
N SER A 89 1.51 11.93 -4.82
CA SER A 89 1.99 11.79 -6.19
C SER A 89 3.20 10.85 -6.19
N ASN A 90 3.13 9.77 -6.96
CA ASN A 90 4.18 8.77 -7.05
C ASN A 90 4.76 8.72 -8.46
N LEU A 91 6.08 8.49 -8.54
CA LEU A 91 6.78 8.14 -9.77
C LEU A 91 7.45 6.78 -9.56
N ASP A 92 7.19 5.86 -10.48
CA ASP A 92 7.69 4.50 -10.48
C ASP A 92 8.59 4.24 -11.67
N ILE A 93 9.69 3.56 -11.42
CA ILE A 93 10.56 2.99 -12.44
C ILE A 93 10.68 1.50 -12.16
N ASP A 94 10.21 0.69 -13.10
CA ASP A 94 10.36 -0.76 -13.09
C ASP A 94 11.26 -1.20 -14.24
N ALA A 95 12.30 -1.95 -13.96
CA ALA A 95 13.22 -2.46 -14.97
C ALA A 95 13.26 -3.99 -14.93
N GLN A 96 12.86 -4.64 -16.02
CA GLN A 96 13.08 -6.05 -16.26
C GLN A 96 14.52 -6.24 -16.74
N LEU A 97 15.38 -6.76 -15.88
CA LEU A 97 16.83 -6.84 -16.11
C LEU A 97 17.26 -8.15 -16.77
N ALA A 98 16.56 -9.23 -16.45
CA ALA A 98 16.73 -10.56 -17.01
C ALA A 98 15.42 -11.34 -16.90
N ASN A 99 15.35 -12.56 -17.43
CA ASN A 99 14.21 -13.42 -17.28
C ASN A 99 13.91 -13.64 -15.79
N GLY A 100 12.72 -13.19 -15.34
CA GLY A 100 12.29 -13.26 -13.95
C GLY A 100 13.11 -12.43 -12.95
N LEU A 101 13.95 -11.48 -13.41
CA LEU A 101 14.69 -10.56 -12.57
C LEU A 101 14.25 -9.11 -12.81
N ARG A 102 13.68 -8.46 -11.81
CA ARG A 102 13.15 -7.11 -11.91
C ARG A 102 13.64 -6.22 -10.77
N MET A 103 13.93 -4.96 -11.10
CA MET A 103 14.13 -3.86 -10.13
C MET A 103 12.88 -2.98 -10.09
N HIS A 104 12.52 -2.52 -8.92
CA HIS A 104 11.51 -1.49 -8.69
C HIS A 104 12.12 -0.32 -7.93
N LEU A 105 11.80 0.90 -8.36
CA LEU A 105 12.11 2.15 -7.65
C LEU A 105 10.85 3.02 -7.60
N ARG A 106 10.51 3.51 -6.42
CA ARG A 106 9.39 4.44 -6.20
C ARG A 106 9.84 5.67 -5.45
N THR A 107 9.50 6.83 -5.99
CA THR A 107 9.54 8.11 -5.26
C THR A 107 8.14 8.66 -5.10
N TYR A 108 7.92 9.51 -4.10
CA TYR A 108 6.63 10.14 -3.88
C TYR A 108 6.74 11.55 -3.30
N LEU A 109 5.69 12.32 -3.56
CA LEU A 109 5.36 13.58 -2.92
C LEU A 109 4.01 13.43 -2.20
N SER A 110 3.81 14.21 -1.16
CA SER A 110 2.50 14.41 -0.55
C SER A 110 2.31 15.88 -0.24
N SER A 111 1.09 16.29 0.07
CA SER A 111 0.83 17.68 0.48
C SER A 111 1.60 18.09 1.73
N ARG A 112 2.00 17.12 2.56
CA ARG A 112 2.85 17.33 3.73
C ARG A 112 4.32 17.57 3.37
N HIS A 113 4.81 17.01 2.26
CA HIS A 113 6.21 16.99 1.84
C HIS A 113 6.38 17.51 0.40
N HIS A 114 5.60 18.50 -0.02
CA HIS A 114 5.61 18.96 -1.41
C HIS A 114 6.91 19.64 -1.86
N ALA A 115 7.77 20.00 -0.94
CA ALA A 115 9.10 20.56 -1.25
C ALA A 115 10.18 19.46 -1.45
N GLU A 116 9.90 18.21 -1.12
CA GLU A 116 10.86 17.11 -1.15
C GLU A 116 10.24 15.85 -1.78
N ALA A 117 11.01 15.16 -2.60
CA ALA A 117 10.65 13.84 -3.11
C ALA A 117 11.31 12.76 -2.24
N TRP A 118 10.54 11.85 -1.70
CA TRP A 118 11.01 10.80 -0.82
C TRP A 118 11.03 9.45 -1.53
N VAL A 119 12.01 8.60 -1.19
CA VAL A 119 12.05 7.22 -1.67
C VAL A 119 11.09 6.37 -0.84
N LYS A 120 10.12 5.74 -1.52
CA LYS A 120 9.14 4.82 -0.92
C LYS A 120 9.36 3.36 -1.28
N GLY A 121 10.35 3.05 -2.08
CA GLY A 121 10.71 1.71 -2.48
C GLY A 121 11.96 1.71 -3.34
N GLY A 122 12.71 0.63 -3.30
CA GLY A 122 13.89 0.36 -4.10
C GLY A 122 14.34 -1.06 -3.80
N TYR A 123 13.84 -2.05 -4.58
CA TYR A 123 14.14 -3.46 -4.35
C TYR A 123 14.33 -4.23 -5.65
N ILE A 124 14.96 -5.38 -5.53
CA ILE A 124 15.09 -6.40 -6.58
C ILE A 124 14.13 -7.53 -6.25
N GLN A 125 13.37 -7.99 -7.25
CA GLN A 125 12.54 -9.18 -7.21
C GLN A 125 13.08 -10.23 -8.17
N MET A 126 13.23 -11.45 -7.67
CA MET A 126 13.72 -12.61 -8.40
C MET A 126 12.65 -13.70 -8.41
N ASP A 127 12.08 -13.95 -9.58
CA ASP A 127 11.11 -15.01 -9.85
C ASP A 127 11.72 -16.18 -10.61
N ARG A 128 12.87 -15.96 -11.26
CA ARG A 128 13.75 -16.93 -11.92
C ARG A 128 15.20 -16.62 -11.55
N LEU A 129 16.05 -17.61 -11.68
CA LEU A 129 17.51 -17.48 -11.46
C LEU A 129 18.31 -17.77 -12.74
N ASP A 130 17.68 -17.64 -13.90
CA ASP A 130 18.28 -17.91 -15.22
C ASP A 130 19.48 -16.99 -15.51
N PHE A 131 19.58 -15.84 -14.85
CA PHE A 131 20.73 -14.94 -14.92
C PHE A 131 22.01 -15.52 -14.30
N ILE A 132 21.92 -16.59 -13.47
CA ILE A 132 23.04 -17.35 -12.95
C ILE A 132 23.40 -18.45 -13.94
N GLN A 133 22.43 -19.23 -14.35
CA GLN A 133 22.50 -20.30 -15.33
C GLN A 133 21.09 -20.58 -15.83
N GLU A 134 20.94 -20.86 -17.13
CA GLU A 134 19.68 -21.24 -17.73
C GLU A 134 19.03 -22.40 -16.95
N ASP A 135 17.74 -22.26 -16.64
CA ASP A 135 16.92 -23.18 -15.86
C ASP A 135 17.45 -23.50 -14.44
N PHE A 136 18.34 -22.70 -13.89
CA PHE A 136 18.86 -22.91 -12.54
C PHE A 136 17.74 -22.90 -11.49
N LEU A 137 17.57 -24.04 -10.83
CA LEU A 137 16.50 -24.29 -9.84
C LEU A 137 15.09 -23.98 -10.35
N SER A 138 14.82 -24.15 -11.66
CA SER A 138 13.56 -23.76 -12.29
C SER A 138 12.34 -24.36 -11.56
N SER A 139 12.33 -25.65 -11.23
CA SER A 139 11.23 -26.31 -10.52
C SER A 139 10.95 -25.73 -9.12
N LEU A 140 11.96 -25.18 -8.46
CA LEU A 140 11.82 -24.44 -7.20
C LEU A 140 11.28 -23.04 -7.45
N MET A 141 11.90 -22.35 -8.41
CA MET A 141 11.55 -20.95 -8.74
C MET A 141 10.17 -20.80 -9.39
N ASP A 142 9.60 -21.87 -9.95
CA ASP A 142 8.18 -21.90 -10.35
C ASP A 142 7.22 -21.60 -9.19
N LYS A 143 7.67 -21.74 -7.95
CA LYS A 143 6.87 -21.57 -6.72
C LYS A 143 7.44 -20.49 -5.80
N VAL A 144 8.69 -20.11 -5.97
CA VAL A 144 9.43 -19.21 -5.06
C VAL A 144 9.68 -17.87 -5.71
N THR A 145 9.42 -16.80 -4.95
CA THR A 145 9.84 -15.43 -5.26
C THR A 145 10.74 -14.94 -4.14
N ILE A 146 11.81 -14.23 -4.46
CA ILE A 146 12.71 -13.60 -3.51
C ILE A 146 12.69 -12.10 -3.77
N LYS A 147 12.51 -11.30 -2.71
CA LYS A 147 12.64 -9.83 -2.75
C LYS A 147 13.70 -9.37 -1.78
N VAL A 148 14.53 -8.42 -2.20
CA VAL A 148 15.58 -7.83 -1.35
C VAL A 148 15.68 -6.34 -1.64
N GLY A 149 15.68 -5.52 -0.62
CA GLY A 149 15.85 -4.06 -0.71
C GLY A 149 14.94 -3.29 0.21
N HIS A 150 14.74 -2.00 -0.11
CA HIS A 150 13.79 -1.14 0.58
C HIS A 150 12.41 -1.37 -0.03
N MET A 151 11.52 -2.01 0.70
CA MET A 151 10.21 -2.41 0.20
C MET A 151 9.13 -2.29 1.26
N GLU A 152 7.91 -2.24 0.80
CA GLU A 152 6.72 -2.44 1.61
C GLU A 152 6.74 -3.86 2.17
N VAL A 153 6.72 -3.99 3.49
CA VAL A 153 6.75 -5.29 4.16
C VAL A 153 5.40 -6.00 4.01
N ASN A 154 5.44 -7.30 3.70
CA ASN A 154 4.22 -8.05 3.47
C ASN A 154 3.58 -8.55 4.78
N TYR A 155 3.12 -7.61 5.61
CA TYR A 155 2.37 -7.87 6.83
C TYR A 155 0.88 -7.57 6.64
N GLY A 156 0.03 -8.56 6.81
CA GLY A 156 -1.40 -8.49 6.52
C GLY A 156 -1.71 -8.35 5.02
N ASP A 157 -2.98 -8.23 4.69
CA ASP A 157 -3.43 -8.00 3.31
C ASP A 157 -3.97 -6.58 3.08
N ALA A 158 -4.18 -5.80 4.16
CA ALA A 158 -4.68 -4.43 4.05
C ALA A 158 -3.74 -3.50 3.28
N HIS A 159 -2.42 -3.75 3.35
CA HIS A 159 -1.43 -2.95 2.64
C HIS A 159 -1.57 -3.02 1.10
N PHE A 160 -2.10 -4.11 0.54
CA PHE A 160 -2.39 -4.23 -0.90
C PHE A 160 -3.56 -3.36 -1.37
N ARG A 161 -4.36 -2.85 -0.43
CA ARG A 161 -5.58 -2.04 -0.65
C ARG A 161 -5.47 -0.68 0.04
N ARG A 162 -4.29 -0.14 0.18
CA ARG A 162 -4.00 1.07 0.93
C ARG A 162 -3.93 2.30 0.01
N SER A 163 -4.46 3.44 0.46
CA SER A 163 -4.56 4.67 -0.31
C SER A 163 -3.24 5.43 -0.54
N ASP A 164 -2.13 4.97 -0.02
CA ASP A 164 -0.80 5.56 -0.23
C ASP A 164 0.10 4.62 -1.04
N ASN A 165 1.33 5.01 -1.26
CA ASN A 165 2.35 4.24 -1.95
C ASN A 165 1.96 3.80 -3.37
N GLY A 166 1.27 4.67 -4.12
CA GLY A 166 0.81 4.41 -5.49
C GLY A 166 -0.34 3.41 -5.59
N GLN A 167 -0.98 3.04 -4.48
CA GLN A 167 -1.99 1.98 -4.43
C GLN A 167 -3.42 2.51 -4.21
N ALA A 168 -3.62 3.83 -4.25
CA ALA A 168 -4.93 4.44 -4.02
C ALA A 168 -6.03 3.89 -4.96
N ILE A 169 -5.67 3.48 -6.17
CA ILE A 169 -6.59 2.89 -7.14
C ILE A 169 -7.18 1.55 -6.67
N PHE A 170 -6.50 0.84 -5.77
CA PHE A 170 -6.92 -0.46 -5.23
C PHE A 170 -7.73 -0.35 -3.93
N ASN A 171 -7.67 0.79 -3.24
CA ASN A 171 -8.51 1.02 -2.07
C ASN A 171 -9.91 1.41 -2.51
N PRO A 172 -10.96 0.66 -2.13
CA PRO A 172 -12.33 1.03 -2.48
C PRO A 172 -12.84 2.29 -1.76
N PHE A 173 -12.18 2.68 -0.67
CA PHE A 173 -12.50 3.86 0.12
C PHE A 173 -11.42 4.94 -0.01
N VAL A 174 -11.67 6.13 0.51
CA VAL A 174 -10.70 7.24 0.49
C VAL A 174 -9.62 7.01 1.55
N GLY A 175 -10.01 6.81 2.81
CA GLY A 175 -9.08 6.55 3.91
C GLY A 175 -8.67 5.08 4.05
N ASN A 176 -7.63 4.85 4.87
CA ASN A 176 -7.18 3.52 5.27
C ASN A 176 -7.89 3.08 6.56
N TYR A 177 -7.56 1.90 7.10
CA TYR A 177 -7.99 1.47 8.43
C TYR A 177 -7.40 2.38 9.52
N ILE A 178 -8.02 2.40 10.70
CA ILE A 178 -7.64 3.29 11.81
C ILE A 178 -6.19 3.03 12.26
N MET A 179 -5.81 1.76 12.48
CA MET A 179 -4.43 1.37 12.78
C MET A 179 -3.61 1.12 11.52
N ASP A 180 -3.66 1.86 10.53
CA ASP A 180 -2.96 1.80 9.24
C ASP A 180 -1.56 1.12 9.33
N SER A 181 -1.56 -0.21 9.48
CA SER A 181 -0.37 -1.05 9.68
C SER A 181 0.40 -1.18 8.36
N PHE A 182 1.28 -0.21 8.13
CA PHE A 182 2.05 -0.08 6.90
C PHE A 182 3.42 0.53 7.19
N THR A 183 4.45 -0.09 6.62
CA THR A 183 5.79 0.49 6.59
C THR A 183 6.58 0.02 5.39
N THR A 184 7.55 0.81 4.96
CA THR A 184 8.59 0.38 4.03
C THR A 184 9.90 0.23 4.80
N GLU A 185 10.54 -0.92 4.68
CA GLU A 185 11.75 -1.25 5.43
C GLU A 185 12.82 -1.85 4.50
N VAL A 186 14.07 -1.82 4.91
CA VAL A 186 15.14 -2.57 4.24
C VAL A 186 15.05 -4.01 4.72
N ALA A 187 14.67 -4.90 3.81
CA ALA A 187 14.28 -6.26 4.13
C ALA A 187 14.74 -7.28 3.06
N GLY A 188 14.69 -8.55 3.45
CA GLY A 188 14.69 -9.69 2.54
C GLY A 188 13.46 -10.54 2.83
N GLU A 189 12.71 -10.88 1.79
CA GLU A 189 11.50 -11.72 1.88
C GLU A 189 11.59 -12.87 0.88
N ILE A 190 11.18 -14.05 1.31
CA ILE A 190 11.03 -15.24 0.47
C ILE A 190 9.58 -15.69 0.52
N TYR A 191 9.00 -15.94 -0.64
CA TYR A 191 7.61 -16.34 -0.86
C TYR A 191 7.57 -17.72 -1.44
N LEU A 192 6.62 -18.53 -1.00
CA LEU A 192 6.23 -19.80 -1.59
C LEU A 192 4.75 -19.73 -1.98
N GLN A 193 4.46 -19.90 -3.27
CA GLN A 193 3.09 -19.94 -3.79
C GLN A 193 2.90 -21.22 -4.60
N SER A 194 1.97 -22.07 -4.19
CA SER A 194 1.72 -23.34 -4.89
C SER A 194 0.29 -23.82 -4.64
N ASN A 195 -0.47 -24.06 -5.70
CA ASN A 195 -1.84 -24.59 -5.65
C ASN A 195 -2.78 -23.85 -4.67
N GLY A 196 -2.63 -22.55 -4.60
CA GLY A 196 -3.39 -21.66 -3.71
C GLY A 196 -2.75 -21.49 -2.31
N LEU A 197 -1.80 -22.34 -1.90
CA LEU A 197 -1.02 -22.09 -0.70
C LEU A 197 -0.12 -20.88 -0.88
N ILE A 198 -0.09 -20.02 0.14
CA ILE A 198 0.80 -18.87 0.25
C ILE A 198 1.54 -19.00 1.57
N ALA A 199 2.87 -18.97 1.52
CA ALA A 199 3.72 -18.81 2.68
C ALA A 199 4.80 -17.77 2.40
N MET A 200 5.10 -16.94 3.38
CA MET A 200 6.17 -15.94 3.27
C MET A 200 6.93 -15.85 4.59
N PHE A 201 8.23 -15.69 4.48
CA PHE A 201 9.11 -15.37 5.59
C PHE A 201 9.98 -14.16 5.22
N GLY A 202 10.10 -13.21 6.12
CA GLY A 202 10.90 -12.00 5.94
C GLY A 202 11.72 -11.65 7.16
N LEU A 203 12.87 -11.03 6.89
CA LEU A 203 13.73 -10.42 7.89
C LEU A 203 13.97 -8.96 7.49
N THR A 204 13.88 -8.06 8.45
CA THR A 204 14.10 -6.63 8.24
C THR A 204 14.90 -6.04 9.40
N ASN A 205 15.54 -4.90 9.15
CA ASN A 205 16.22 -4.15 10.20
C ASN A 205 15.26 -3.30 11.07
N GLY A 206 13.94 -3.37 10.83
CA GLY A 206 12.93 -2.61 11.57
C GLY A 206 12.97 -1.09 11.37
N LYS A 207 13.59 -0.61 10.29
CA LYS A 207 13.81 0.82 10.01
C LYS A 207 13.49 1.17 8.56
N LEU A 208 12.98 2.39 8.37
CA LEU A 208 12.75 2.96 7.04
C LEU A 208 14.04 3.31 6.30
N ASN A 209 15.08 3.66 7.02
CA ASN A 209 16.34 4.11 6.45
C ASN A 209 17.53 3.45 7.14
N GLN A 210 18.68 3.60 6.52
CA GLN A 210 19.95 3.00 6.88
C GLN A 210 20.69 3.71 8.01
N SER A 211 20.04 4.38 8.95
CA SER A 211 20.78 4.98 10.05
C SER A 211 21.64 3.91 10.69
N THR A 212 22.94 4.13 10.69
CA THR A 212 23.91 3.27 11.37
C THR A 212 23.47 3.10 12.81
N VAL A 213 23.32 1.85 13.24
CA VAL A 213 22.94 1.56 14.61
C VAL A 213 24.20 1.64 15.44
N GLU A 214 24.29 2.63 16.31
CA GLU A 214 25.33 2.64 17.33
C GLU A 214 25.13 1.42 18.24
N GLY A 215 26.21 0.79 18.67
CA GLY A 215 26.16 -0.43 19.50
C GLY A 215 25.38 -0.29 20.82
N SER A 216 25.11 0.95 21.24
CA SER A 216 24.28 1.27 22.42
C SER A 216 22.77 1.04 22.20
N THR A 217 22.28 0.92 20.97
CA THR A 217 20.83 0.82 20.69
C THR A 217 20.29 -0.59 20.69
N ASN A 218 21.14 -1.62 20.72
CA ASN A 218 20.76 -3.04 20.77
C ASN A 218 19.62 -3.46 19.83
N THR A 219 19.46 -2.78 18.69
CA THR A 219 18.40 -3.11 17.72
C THR A 219 18.58 -4.51 17.17
N ARG A 220 17.52 -5.30 17.20
CA ARG A 220 17.47 -6.64 16.61
C ARG A 220 16.74 -6.62 15.29
N ALA A 221 16.92 -7.68 14.50
CA ALA A 221 16.12 -7.87 13.29
C ALA A 221 14.66 -8.10 13.67
N SER A 222 13.76 -7.52 12.88
CA SER A 222 12.33 -7.86 12.94
C SER A 222 12.04 -9.05 12.03
N ILE A 223 11.10 -9.89 12.44
CA ILE A 223 10.66 -11.08 11.73
C ILE A 223 9.26 -10.84 11.20
N ILE A 224 9.03 -11.21 9.94
CA ILE A 224 7.73 -11.17 9.31
C ILE A 224 7.40 -12.56 8.80
N GLY A 225 6.18 -13.01 9.02
CA GLY A 225 5.67 -14.27 8.50
C GLY A 225 4.26 -14.12 7.98
N LYS A 226 3.92 -14.84 6.93
CA LYS A 226 2.56 -14.96 6.41
C LYS A 226 2.31 -16.39 5.98
N LEU A 227 1.12 -16.89 6.29
CA LEU A 227 0.63 -18.18 5.83
C LEU A 227 -0.85 -18.06 5.47
N GLY A 228 -1.26 -18.71 4.40
CA GLY A 228 -2.64 -18.69 3.98
C GLY A 228 -2.90 -19.44 2.68
N PHE A 229 -4.08 -19.26 2.18
CA PHE A 229 -4.47 -19.75 0.87
C PHE A 229 -5.27 -18.69 0.10
N ASP A 230 -5.17 -18.75 -1.22
CA ASP A 230 -5.91 -17.93 -2.15
C ASP A 230 -6.30 -18.80 -3.36
N LYS A 231 -7.59 -18.97 -3.58
CA LYS A 231 -8.06 -19.91 -4.58
C LYS A 231 -9.30 -19.44 -5.30
N GLN A 232 -9.23 -19.45 -6.64
CA GLN A 232 -10.41 -19.41 -7.49
C GLN A 232 -11.08 -20.77 -7.44
N LEU A 233 -12.28 -20.87 -6.83
CA LEU A 233 -13.02 -22.14 -6.69
C LEU A 233 -13.78 -22.50 -7.96
N ASN A 234 -14.34 -21.48 -8.63
CA ASN A 234 -15.03 -21.56 -9.91
C ASN A 234 -14.96 -20.16 -10.57
N PRO A 235 -15.45 -19.95 -11.80
CA PRO A 235 -15.37 -18.66 -12.48
C PRO A 235 -15.91 -17.47 -11.68
N ASP A 236 -16.91 -17.70 -10.83
CA ASP A 236 -17.61 -16.65 -10.07
C ASP A 236 -17.12 -16.49 -8.63
N THR A 237 -16.39 -17.49 -8.09
CA THR A 237 -16.11 -17.52 -6.64
C THR A 237 -14.61 -17.65 -6.35
N ARG A 238 -14.08 -16.67 -5.64
CA ARG A 238 -12.71 -16.68 -5.10
C ARG A 238 -12.75 -16.57 -3.58
N VAL A 239 -11.92 -17.32 -2.91
CA VAL A 239 -11.73 -17.26 -1.48
C VAL A 239 -10.24 -17.12 -1.14
N ARG A 240 -9.96 -16.28 -0.17
CA ARG A 240 -8.62 -16.11 0.38
C ARG A 240 -8.72 -15.98 1.90
N LEU A 241 -7.78 -16.59 2.61
CA LEU A 241 -7.60 -16.42 4.05
C LEU A 241 -6.11 -16.42 4.35
N THR A 242 -5.63 -15.35 4.98
CA THR A 242 -4.23 -15.23 5.40
C THR A 242 -4.12 -14.91 6.87
N GLY A 243 -3.07 -15.41 7.51
CA GLY A 243 -2.60 -14.98 8.82
C GLY A 243 -1.18 -14.47 8.70
N SER A 244 -0.87 -13.35 9.32
CA SER A 244 0.45 -12.70 9.28
C SER A 244 0.92 -12.35 10.67
N ILE A 245 2.23 -12.35 10.86
CA ILE A 245 2.91 -11.89 12.09
C ILE A 245 4.01 -10.90 11.73
N TYR A 246 4.13 -9.83 12.50
CA TYR A 246 5.29 -8.94 12.57
C TYR A 246 5.79 -8.93 14.01
N HIS A 247 7.05 -9.25 14.23
CA HIS A 247 7.66 -9.29 15.55
C HIS A 247 9.01 -8.59 15.58
N THR A 248 9.20 -7.71 16.56
CA THR A 248 10.50 -7.18 16.96
C THR A 248 10.66 -7.24 18.46
N GLY A 249 11.72 -7.90 18.94
CA GLY A 249 12.00 -8.00 20.36
C GLY A 249 12.77 -6.79 20.92
N GLN A 250 13.32 -5.94 20.07
CA GLN A 250 13.97 -4.71 20.44
C GLN A 250 14.33 -3.85 19.23
N ALA A 251 13.83 -2.64 19.18
CA ALA A 251 14.17 -1.66 18.15
C ALA A 251 14.41 -0.30 18.78
N ALA A 252 15.23 0.53 18.14
CA ALA A 252 15.33 1.94 18.49
C ALA A 252 14.01 2.67 18.24
N ARG A 253 13.31 2.28 17.15
CA ARG A 253 11.97 2.74 16.78
C ARG A 253 11.37 1.78 15.75
N THR A 254 10.13 1.35 15.99
CA THR A 254 9.33 0.64 14.98
C THR A 254 8.54 1.63 14.12
N TYR A 255 8.20 1.23 12.91
CA TYR A 255 7.46 2.08 11.98
C TYR A 255 6.16 1.47 11.48
N LEU A 256 5.81 0.24 11.86
CA LEU A 256 4.61 -0.45 11.37
C LEU A 256 3.34 0.39 11.53
N TYR A 257 3.19 1.09 12.66
CA TYR A 257 2.06 1.98 12.93
C TYR A 257 2.41 3.47 12.83
N SER A 258 3.64 3.83 12.48
CA SER A 258 4.10 5.21 12.39
C SER A 258 4.65 5.60 11.01
N GLY A 259 4.28 4.86 9.98
CA GLY A 259 4.56 5.21 8.59
C GLY A 259 3.93 6.54 8.18
N ASP A 260 4.03 6.89 6.91
CA ASP A 260 3.52 8.16 6.39
C ASP A 260 2.00 8.29 6.62
N ARG A 261 1.57 9.42 7.18
CA ARG A 261 0.17 9.69 7.49
C ARG A 261 -0.67 10.09 6.29
N ALA A 262 -0.06 10.37 5.14
CA ALA A 262 -0.79 10.71 3.91
C ALA A 262 -1.89 9.70 3.54
N GLY A 263 -1.73 8.44 3.91
CA GLY A 263 -2.74 7.41 3.72
C GLY A 263 -4.01 7.58 4.56
N ALA A 264 -4.00 8.36 5.64
CA ALA A 264 -5.20 8.63 6.45
C ALA A 264 -6.25 9.44 5.70
N ARG A 265 -5.82 10.33 4.80
CA ARG A 265 -6.69 11.13 3.92
C ARG A 265 -7.64 12.14 4.60
N CYS A 266 -7.56 12.32 5.90
CA CYS A 266 -8.34 13.31 6.62
C CYS A 266 -7.38 14.41 7.08
N TYR A 267 -7.24 15.49 6.30
CA TYR A 267 -6.24 16.53 6.54
C TYR A 267 -6.79 17.58 7.50
N ASN A 268 -6.01 17.88 8.54
CA ASN A 268 -6.29 18.94 9.53
C ASN A 268 -7.60 18.78 10.31
N VAL A 269 -8.10 17.55 10.45
CA VAL A 269 -9.47 17.35 10.97
C VAL A 269 -9.50 17.36 12.50
N ILE A 270 -8.59 16.71 13.15
CA ILE A 270 -8.44 16.69 14.63
C ILE A 270 -7.12 17.35 15.01
N GLU A 271 -6.01 16.94 14.43
CA GLU A 271 -4.69 17.53 14.65
C GLU A 271 -4.43 18.62 13.61
N GLU A 272 -3.98 19.77 14.09
CA GLU A 272 -3.60 20.87 13.22
C GLU A 272 -2.32 20.55 12.44
N GLY A 273 -2.33 20.82 11.15
CA GLY A 273 -1.16 20.67 10.25
C GLY A 273 -0.81 19.23 9.89
N ASP A 274 -1.69 18.24 10.14
CA ASP A 274 -1.41 16.83 9.88
C ASP A 274 -2.62 16.08 9.30
N PHE A 275 -2.41 14.82 8.91
CA PHE A 275 -3.48 13.89 8.54
C PHE A 275 -4.02 13.22 9.79
N SER A 276 -5.34 13.27 9.95
CA SER A 276 -6.07 12.78 11.11
C SER A 276 -6.75 11.43 10.88
N GLY A 277 -7.39 10.92 11.91
CA GLY A 277 -8.21 9.70 11.85
C GLY A 277 -7.43 8.40 11.99
N ARG A 278 -6.12 8.45 12.16
CA ARG A 278 -5.26 7.30 12.38
C ARG A 278 -4.91 7.16 13.85
N PHE A 279 -4.84 5.93 14.33
CA PHE A 279 -4.33 5.60 15.65
C PHE A 279 -2.98 4.88 15.57
N ASN A 280 -1.99 5.37 16.29
CA ASN A 280 -0.69 4.73 16.48
C ASN A 280 -0.54 4.33 17.94
N PRO A 281 -0.50 3.03 18.27
CA PRO A 281 -0.36 2.56 19.65
C PRO A 281 1.01 2.87 20.29
N ARG A 282 1.98 3.39 19.49
CA ARG A 282 3.32 3.78 19.93
C ARG A 282 4.16 2.64 20.52
N PHE A 283 4.01 1.43 20.02
CA PHE A 283 4.88 0.29 20.35
C PHE A 283 6.25 0.47 19.68
N ASN A 284 7.03 1.41 20.15
CA ASN A 284 8.23 1.86 19.45
C ASN A 284 9.47 1.00 19.68
N ASN A 285 9.51 0.19 20.74
CA ASN A 285 10.69 -0.60 21.11
C ASN A 285 10.50 -2.12 20.96
N GLU A 286 9.44 -2.64 21.52
CA GLU A 286 9.07 -4.05 21.47
C GLU A 286 7.66 -4.18 20.93
N MET A 287 7.45 -5.08 19.97
CA MET A 287 6.15 -5.23 19.35
C MET A 287 5.96 -6.62 18.78
N THR A 288 4.76 -7.15 18.97
CA THR A 288 4.25 -8.32 18.24
C THR A 288 2.86 -7.97 17.71
N SER A 289 2.67 -8.11 16.42
CA SER A 289 1.39 -7.87 15.75
C SER A 289 1.00 -9.08 14.92
N ILE A 290 -0.24 -9.50 15.03
CA ILE A 290 -0.82 -10.64 14.29
C ILE A 290 -2.05 -10.13 13.57
N MET A 291 -2.17 -10.40 12.27
CA MET A 291 -3.32 -10.01 11.47
C MET A 291 -3.90 -11.22 10.74
N ILE A 292 -5.23 -11.31 10.73
CA ILE A 292 -5.99 -12.33 9.98
C ILE A 292 -6.86 -11.59 8.98
N ASN A 293 -6.80 -11.98 7.71
CA ASN A 293 -7.55 -11.36 6.63
C ASN A 293 -8.33 -12.41 5.83
N PRO A 294 -9.64 -12.54 6.07
CA PRO A 294 -10.53 -13.25 5.15
C PRO A 294 -10.91 -12.36 3.98
N PHE A 295 -10.92 -12.91 2.78
CA PHE A 295 -11.44 -12.29 1.56
C PHE A 295 -12.30 -13.28 0.79
N VAL A 296 -13.46 -12.84 0.35
CA VAL A 296 -14.37 -13.62 -0.48
C VAL A 296 -14.91 -12.72 -1.58
N LYS A 297 -14.86 -13.20 -2.82
CA LYS A 297 -15.54 -12.57 -3.95
C LYS A 297 -16.48 -13.59 -4.60
N VAL A 298 -17.75 -13.22 -4.76
CA VAL A 298 -18.75 -14.02 -5.47
C VAL A 298 -19.41 -13.11 -6.49
N GLN A 299 -19.08 -13.32 -7.77
CA GLN A 299 -19.46 -12.38 -8.82
C GLN A 299 -19.06 -10.94 -8.47
N GLY A 300 -19.98 -9.98 -8.50
CA GLY A 300 -19.72 -8.60 -8.09
C GLY A 300 -19.68 -8.35 -6.57
N LEU A 301 -20.13 -9.30 -5.75
CA LEU A 301 -20.09 -9.15 -4.29
C LEU A 301 -18.69 -9.46 -3.75
N GLU A 302 -18.13 -8.55 -2.98
CA GLU A 302 -16.80 -8.65 -2.40
C GLU A 302 -16.86 -8.37 -0.89
N PHE A 303 -16.26 -9.24 -0.10
CA PHE A 303 -16.04 -9.06 1.33
C PHE A 303 -14.53 -9.09 1.63
N PHE A 304 -14.06 -8.15 2.43
CA PHE A 304 -12.71 -8.14 2.98
C PHE A 304 -12.78 -7.89 4.49
N GLY A 305 -12.13 -8.76 5.25
CA GLY A 305 -12.05 -8.66 6.71
C GLY A 305 -10.64 -8.39 7.20
N LEU A 306 -10.55 -7.75 8.35
CA LEU A 306 -9.31 -7.51 9.07
C LEU A 306 -9.56 -7.75 10.56
N LEU A 307 -8.79 -8.64 11.16
CA LEU A 307 -8.69 -8.82 12.60
C LEU A 307 -7.23 -8.75 12.99
N GLU A 308 -6.85 -7.74 13.76
CA GLU A 308 -5.47 -7.46 14.13
C GLU A 308 -5.34 -7.37 15.65
N PHE A 309 -4.35 -8.09 16.19
CA PHE A 309 -3.95 -8.06 17.58
C PHE A 309 -2.52 -7.54 17.66
N ALA A 310 -2.31 -6.43 18.33
CA ALA A 310 -1.02 -5.83 18.51
C ALA A 310 -0.70 -5.69 20.00
N SER A 311 0.51 -6.07 20.40
CA SER A 311 1.02 -5.91 21.75
C SER A 311 2.46 -5.40 21.71
N GLY A 312 2.80 -4.50 22.61
CA GLY A 312 4.15 -3.95 22.65
C GLY A 312 4.29 -2.83 23.66
N LYS A 313 5.44 -2.18 23.61
CA LYS A 313 5.76 -1.04 24.49
C LYS A 313 6.81 -0.10 23.90
N ALA A 314 6.86 1.11 24.41
CA ALA A 314 8.00 2.01 24.23
C ALA A 314 9.10 1.68 25.25
N SER A 315 10.33 2.14 25.00
CA SER A 315 11.49 1.85 25.85
C SER A 315 11.36 2.37 27.31
N ALA A 316 10.54 3.39 27.52
CA ALA A 316 10.30 3.98 28.85
C ALA A 316 9.15 3.27 29.61
N GLU A 317 8.39 2.42 28.97
CA GLU A 317 7.26 1.71 29.59
C GLU A 317 7.75 0.42 30.25
N PRO A 318 7.35 0.14 31.50
CA PRO A 318 7.73 -1.09 32.20
C PRO A 318 6.99 -2.31 31.64
N ASP A 319 5.71 -2.17 31.33
CA ASP A 319 4.80 -3.24 30.93
C ASP A 319 4.39 -3.09 29.46
N THR A 320 3.97 -4.20 28.86
CA THR A 320 3.39 -4.23 27.51
C THR A 320 1.92 -3.87 27.57
N ARG A 321 1.46 -3.11 26.60
CA ARG A 321 0.04 -2.81 26.34
C ARG A 321 -0.45 -3.60 25.12
N SER A 322 -1.75 -3.69 24.95
CA SER A 322 -2.36 -4.36 23.80
C SER A 322 -3.47 -3.53 23.19
N VAL A 323 -3.61 -3.67 21.88
CA VAL A 323 -4.66 -3.05 21.07
C VAL A 323 -5.17 -4.06 20.05
N THR A 324 -6.48 -4.06 19.85
CA THR A 324 -7.14 -4.89 18.85
C THR A 324 -7.82 -4.01 17.81
N GLN A 325 -7.73 -4.39 16.54
CA GLN A 325 -8.46 -3.76 15.46
C GLN A 325 -9.34 -4.78 14.76
N LEU A 326 -10.61 -4.44 14.57
CA LEU A 326 -11.57 -5.15 13.73
C LEU A 326 -11.95 -4.28 12.55
N GLY A 327 -11.89 -4.83 11.35
CA GLY A 327 -12.33 -4.19 10.12
C GLY A 327 -13.17 -5.12 9.25
N ALA A 328 -14.21 -4.60 8.64
CA ALA A 328 -15.03 -5.33 7.68
C ALA A 328 -15.44 -4.41 6.54
N GLU A 329 -15.25 -4.87 5.31
CA GLU A 329 -15.69 -4.19 4.09
C GLU A 329 -16.63 -5.10 3.30
N VAL A 330 -17.71 -4.52 2.79
CA VAL A 330 -18.60 -5.17 1.84
C VAL A 330 -18.77 -4.25 0.65
N LEU A 331 -18.54 -4.77 -0.55
CA LEU A 331 -18.67 -4.04 -1.80
C LEU A 331 -19.55 -4.84 -2.77
N TYR A 332 -20.24 -4.12 -3.63
CA TYR A 332 -20.85 -4.69 -4.82
C TYR A 332 -20.37 -3.93 -6.06
N ARG A 333 -19.75 -4.66 -7.00
CA ARG A 333 -19.27 -4.17 -8.28
C ARG A 333 -20.28 -4.50 -9.36
N PHE A 334 -20.69 -3.49 -10.13
CA PHE A 334 -21.77 -3.59 -11.09
C PHE A 334 -21.26 -3.86 -12.50
N GLY A 335 -22.00 -4.71 -13.23
CA GLY A 335 -21.72 -5.02 -14.62
C GLY A 335 -20.54 -6.00 -14.81
N GLU A 336 -20.34 -6.39 -16.07
CA GLU A 336 -19.24 -7.32 -16.43
C GLU A 336 -17.85 -6.69 -16.33
N SER A 337 -17.75 -5.39 -16.60
CA SER A 337 -16.50 -4.62 -16.48
C SER A 337 -16.15 -4.21 -15.04
N GLU A 338 -17.11 -4.33 -14.10
CA GLU A 338 -16.96 -3.92 -12.71
C GLU A 338 -16.50 -2.45 -12.54
N ASP A 339 -16.88 -1.57 -13.48
CA ASP A 339 -16.41 -0.18 -13.48
C ASP A 339 -17.02 0.68 -12.37
N ILE A 340 -18.20 0.32 -11.89
CA ILE A 340 -18.89 1.03 -10.81
C ILE A 340 -19.03 0.10 -9.62
N TYR A 341 -18.80 0.64 -8.43
CA TYR A 341 -19.04 -0.10 -7.19
C TYR A 341 -19.64 0.81 -6.10
N LEU A 342 -20.34 0.17 -5.18
CA LEU A 342 -20.81 0.76 -3.92
C LEU A 342 -20.47 -0.17 -2.77
N GLY A 343 -20.29 0.39 -1.58
CA GLY A 343 -20.03 -0.42 -0.39
C GLY A 343 -19.95 0.35 0.90
N GLY A 344 -19.68 -0.40 1.97
CA GLY A 344 -19.48 0.12 3.31
C GLY A 344 -18.29 -0.54 3.99
N ARG A 345 -17.67 0.20 4.90
CA ARG A 345 -16.61 -0.27 5.80
C ARG A 345 -16.95 0.09 7.23
N TYR A 346 -16.77 -0.84 8.13
CA TYR A 346 -16.77 -0.61 9.56
C TYR A 346 -15.39 -0.92 10.11
N ASN A 347 -14.86 -0.09 10.99
CA ASN A 347 -13.59 -0.29 11.66
C ASN A 347 -13.67 0.12 13.12
N LEU A 348 -13.22 -0.74 14.00
CA LEU A 348 -13.15 -0.54 15.45
C LEU A 348 -11.72 -0.81 15.91
N VAL A 349 -11.18 0.08 16.73
CA VAL A 349 -9.94 -0.11 17.47
C VAL A 349 -10.24 0.01 18.95
N THR A 350 -9.84 -0.97 19.75
CA THR A 350 -10.04 -1.01 21.20
C THR A 350 -8.76 -1.46 21.89
N GLY A 351 -8.48 -0.95 23.07
CA GLY A 351 -7.33 -1.34 23.88
C GLY A 351 -6.73 -0.18 24.66
N GLU A 352 -5.48 -0.33 25.06
CA GLU A 352 -4.81 0.60 25.95
C GLU A 352 -3.86 1.53 25.19
N ASN A 353 -4.05 2.85 25.33
CA ASN A 353 -3.18 3.85 24.70
C ASN A 353 -1.86 4.06 25.48
N SER A 354 -0.99 4.95 25.01
CA SER A 354 0.31 5.25 25.66
C SER A 354 0.20 6.00 27.00
N SER A 355 -1.00 6.37 27.42
CA SER A 355 -1.29 6.97 28.73
C SER A 355 -1.92 5.96 29.69
N ASN A 356 -1.97 4.68 29.32
CA ASN A 356 -2.64 3.58 30.04
C ASN A 356 -4.15 3.84 30.24
N GLU A 357 -4.79 4.38 29.20
CA GLU A 357 -6.24 4.60 29.16
C GLU A 357 -6.86 3.55 28.25
N ASP A 358 -7.96 2.94 28.68
CA ASP A 358 -8.80 2.10 27.82
C ASP A 358 -9.54 2.98 26.83
N ILE A 359 -9.30 2.75 25.52
CA ILE A 359 -9.84 3.59 24.45
C ILE A 359 -10.60 2.76 23.41
N ASP A 360 -11.59 3.39 22.83
CA ASP A 360 -12.31 2.89 21.68
C ASP A 360 -12.34 3.95 20.56
N ILE A 361 -12.02 3.55 19.34
CA ILE A 361 -12.12 4.40 18.14
C ILE A 361 -12.97 3.65 17.12
N THR A 362 -14.06 4.25 16.69
CA THR A 362 -14.97 3.65 15.72
C THR A 362 -15.01 4.48 14.44
N ARG A 363 -14.93 3.83 13.28
CA ARG A 363 -15.13 4.47 11.98
C ARG A 363 -16.11 3.71 11.14
N PHE A 364 -17.00 4.43 10.51
CA PHE A 364 -17.91 3.96 9.50
C PHE A 364 -17.69 4.73 8.21
N ASN A 365 -17.60 4.02 7.09
CA ASN A 365 -17.51 4.58 5.75
C ASN A 365 -18.63 4.00 4.89
N ILE A 366 -19.29 4.82 4.10
CA ILE A 366 -20.16 4.40 3.01
C ILE A 366 -19.75 5.16 1.77
N GLY A 367 -19.58 4.48 0.65
CA GLY A 367 -19.10 5.16 -0.55
C GLY A 367 -19.09 4.25 -1.76
N GLY A 368 -18.56 4.79 -2.83
CA GLY A 368 -18.41 4.06 -4.06
C GLY A 368 -17.39 4.73 -4.98
N GLY A 369 -17.17 4.06 -6.09
CA GLY A 369 -16.26 4.56 -7.11
C GLY A 369 -16.71 4.19 -8.51
N TRP A 370 -16.16 4.94 -9.44
CA TRP A 370 -16.36 4.75 -10.85
C TRP A 370 -15.02 4.83 -11.59
N PHE A 371 -14.64 3.73 -12.22
CA PHE A 371 -13.55 3.68 -13.18
C PHE A 371 -14.00 4.33 -14.49
N LEU A 372 -13.58 5.57 -14.72
CA LEU A 372 -13.80 6.26 -15.99
C LEU A 372 -13.02 5.62 -17.14
N THR A 373 -11.85 5.11 -16.81
CA THR A 373 -11.01 4.22 -17.61
C THR A 373 -10.31 3.26 -16.67
N LYS A 374 -9.66 2.21 -17.14
CA LYS A 374 -8.89 1.32 -16.29
C LYS A 374 -7.83 2.04 -15.43
N ASN A 375 -7.39 3.23 -15.84
CA ASN A 375 -6.34 4.03 -15.22
C ASN A 375 -6.86 5.21 -14.38
N VAL A 376 -8.17 5.52 -14.45
CA VAL A 376 -8.76 6.70 -13.81
C VAL A 376 -9.96 6.28 -12.97
N LEU A 377 -9.86 6.49 -11.68
CA LEU A 377 -10.91 6.18 -10.69
C LEU A 377 -11.36 7.45 -9.98
N ALA A 378 -12.66 7.68 -9.95
CA ALA A 378 -13.30 8.70 -9.11
C ALA A 378 -14.02 8.00 -7.96
N LYS A 379 -13.88 8.53 -6.73
CA LYS A 379 -14.55 8.02 -5.51
C LYS A 379 -15.35 9.11 -4.83
N LEU A 380 -16.45 8.71 -4.23
CA LEU A 380 -17.27 9.51 -3.30
C LEU A 380 -17.45 8.70 -2.02
N GLU A 381 -17.17 9.31 -0.86
CA GLU A 381 -17.28 8.67 0.44
C GLU A 381 -17.91 9.61 1.46
N TYR A 382 -18.81 9.08 2.28
CA TYR A 382 -19.16 9.65 3.57
C TYR A 382 -18.40 8.86 4.65
N VAL A 383 -17.75 9.57 5.55
CA VAL A 383 -17.01 9.02 6.69
C VAL A 383 -17.53 9.61 7.99
N LYS A 384 -17.60 8.77 9.04
CA LYS A 384 -17.83 9.20 10.41
C LYS A 384 -16.89 8.44 11.33
N GLN A 385 -16.18 9.17 12.21
CA GLN A 385 -15.30 8.60 13.22
C GLN A 385 -15.54 9.22 14.58
N THR A 386 -15.50 8.40 15.63
CA THR A 386 -15.64 8.82 17.04
C THR A 386 -14.48 8.27 17.87
N TYR A 387 -14.18 8.95 18.96
CA TYR A 387 -13.13 8.62 19.92
C TYR A 387 -13.72 8.59 21.32
N ASP A 388 -13.52 7.50 22.05
CA ASP A 388 -13.98 7.32 23.41
C ASP A 388 -12.83 6.90 24.33
N GLY A 389 -12.88 7.25 25.61
CA GLY A 389 -11.91 6.85 26.64
C GLY A 389 -10.63 7.69 26.69
N PHE A 390 -10.51 8.76 25.93
CA PHE A 390 -9.34 9.66 25.94
C PHE A 390 -9.52 10.80 26.95
N SER A 391 -8.54 11.02 27.81
CA SER A 391 -8.48 12.21 28.67
C SER A 391 -7.76 13.41 28.02
N ASN A 392 -6.99 13.17 26.97
CA ASN A 392 -6.33 14.24 26.23
C ASN A 392 -7.37 15.15 25.55
N PRO A 393 -7.32 16.48 25.76
CA PRO A 393 -8.31 17.43 25.21
C PRO A 393 -8.45 17.38 23.69
N THR A 394 -7.44 16.93 22.95
CA THR A 394 -7.50 16.77 21.48
C THR A 394 -8.45 15.66 21.07
N TYR A 395 -8.57 14.60 21.89
CA TYR A 395 -9.34 13.40 21.56
C TYR A 395 -10.50 13.13 22.50
N SER A 396 -10.60 13.86 23.65
CA SER A 396 -11.74 13.76 24.56
C SER A 396 -12.99 14.27 23.86
N ASP A 397 -14.02 13.42 23.80
CA ASP A 397 -15.28 13.68 23.07
C ASP A 397 -15.07 14.09 21.60
N ALA A 398 -13.95 13.69 20.99
CA ALA A 398 -13.62 14.03 19.62
C ALA A 398 -14.41 13.16 18.64
N GLY A 399 -14.68 13.74 17.50
CA GLY A 399 -15.29 13.08 16.38
C GLY A 399 -15.20 13.93 15.13
N PHE A 400 -15.40 13.30 14.00
CA PHE A 400 -15.56 14.00 12.74
C PHE A 400 -16.45 13.21 11.80
N ASP A 401 -17.09 13.92 10.90
CA ASP A 401 -17.86 13.32 9.83
C ASP A 401 -17.95 14.24 8.61
N GLY A 402 -18.34 13.68 7.48
CA GLY A 402 -18.60 14.42 6.26
C GLY A 402 -18.29 13.68 4.99
N VAL A 403 -18.14 14.44 3.91
CA VAL A 403 -18.02 13.92 2.56
C VAL A 403 -16.62 14.15 2.02
N MET A 404 -16.09 13.13 1.34
CA MET A 404 -14.80 13.19 0.63
C MET A 404 -14.98 12.76 -0.82
N LEU A 405 -14.32 13.47 -1.73
CA LEU A 405 -14.14 13.07 -3.11
C LEU A 405 -12.66 12.76 -3.35
N GLU A 406 -12.38 11.74 -4.13
CA GLU A 406 -11.01 11.42 -4.53
C GLU A 406 -10.97 11.04 -6.01
N ALA A 407 -10.03 11.62 -6.74
CA ALA A 407 -9.73 11.26 -8.12
C ALA A 407 -8.30 10.71 -8.21
N ILE A 408 -8.16 9.52 -8.78
CA ILE A 408 -6.89 8.82 -8.93
C ILE A 408 -6.61 8.64 -10.40
N VAL A 409 -5.37 8.93 -10.79
CA VAL A 409 -4.80 8.55 -12.09
C VAL A 409 -3.60 7.66 -11.80
N SER A 410 -3.55 6.44 -12.39
CA SER A 410 -2.47 5.50 -12.18
C SER A 410 -2.16 4.73 -13.46
N PHE A 411 -0.88 4.61 -13.81
CA PHE A 411 -0.43 4.02 -15.08
C PHE A 411 0.94 3.37 -14.97
#